data_a8b35ad7a92a9e5f2a19ea01fd7add31
#
_entry.id   a8b35ad7a92a9e5f2a19ea01fd7add31
#
_cell.length_a   1.000
_cell.length_b   1.000
_cell.length_c   1.000
_cell.angle_alpha   90.00
_cell.angle_beta   90.00
_cell.angle_gamma   90.00
#
_symmetry.space_group_name_H-M   'P 1'
#
loop_
_entity.id
_entity.type
_entity.pdbx_description
1 polymer ?
#
loop_
_entity_poly.entity_id
_entity_poly.type
_entity_poly.pdbx_seq_one_letter_code
_entity_poly.pdbx_strand_id
1 'polypeptide(L)'
;EEKFRALVRSHLRIILEEHTEFPVLLYEWRALSEESRAEVIAVKDRYEAVWQPVLRELKKAGRLGDDGKVARLLLFGALNWVVQWYRPGGGSGIEQIAERAIELFLCDKTDKR
;
A
#
# COMPACT_ATOMS: atom_id res chain seq x y z
N GLU A 1 -0.62 -8.56 -12.70
CA GLU A 1 -1.79 -8.25 -11.84
C GLU A 1 -1.85 -9.15 -10.61
N GLU A 2 -1.50 -10.40 -10.74
CA GLU A 2 -1.45 -11.33 -9.61
C GLU A 2 -0.48 -10.85 -8.53
N LYS A 3 0.68 -10.34 -8.93
CA LYS A 3 1.67 -9.83 -8.00
C LYS A 3 1.16 -8.62 -7.25
N PHE A 4 0.44 -7.74 -7.94
CA PHE A 4 -0.15 -6.55 -7.31
C PHE A 4 -1.18 -6.96 -6.25
N ARG A 5 -2.05 -7.90 -6.59
CA ARG A 5 -3.05 -8.41 -5.66
C ARG A 5 -2.41 -9.00 -4.42
N ALA A 6 -1.36 -9.79 -4.62
CA ALA A 6 -0.62 -10.40 -3.52
C ALA A 6 0.03 -9.33 -2.63
N LEU A 7 0.61 -8.30 -3.23
CA LEU A 7 1.24 -7.22 -2.48
C LEU A 7 0.22 -6.44 -1.64
N VAL A 8 -0.93 -6.12 -2.21
CA VAL A 8 -1.98 -5.39 -1.47
C VAL A 8 -2.46 -6.21 -0.29
N ARG A 9 -2.74 -7.48 -0.49
CA ARG A 9 -3.20 -8.37 0.60
C ARG A 9 -2.16 -8.50 1.69
N SER A 10 -0.90 -8.73 1.30
CA SER A 10 0.20 -8.86 2.28
C SER A 10 0.39 -7.58 3.07
N HIS A 11 0.34 -6.44 2.40
CA HIS A 11 0.51 -5.15 3.05
C HIS A 11 -0.56 -4.94 4.12
N LEU A 12 -1.82 -5.18 3.78
CA LEU A 12 -2.92 -5.01 4.72
C LEU A 12 -2.82 -5.98 5.88
N ARG A 13 -2.42 -7.23 5.64
CA ARG A 13 -2.25 -8.21 6.72
C ARG A 13 -1.15 -7.79 7.68
N ILE A 14 -0.04 -7.29 7.15
CA ILE A 14 1.06 -6.85 7.99
C ILE A 14 0.63 -5.73 8.92
N ILE A 15 -0.04 -4.71 8.40
CA ILE A 15 -0.40 -3.55 9.22
C ILE A 15 -1.63 -3.79 10.11
N LEU A 16 -2.49 -4.76 9.78
CA LEU A 16 -3.74 -4.99 10.51
C LEU A 16 -3.72 -6.22 11.42
N GLU A 17 -3.02 -7.27 11.05
CA GLU A 17 -3.01 -8.51 11.82
C GLU A 17 -1.77 -8.76 12.64
N GLU A 18 -0.61 -8.39 12.14
CA GLU A 18 0.65 -8.79 12.76
C GLU A 18 1.11 -7.87 13.86
N HIS A 19 0.29 -6.91 14.25
CA HIS A 19 0.60 -6.00 15.38
C HIS A 19 2.02 -5.44 15.29
N THR A 20 2.44 -5.07 14.08
CA THR A 20 3.77 -4.53 13.86
C THR A 20 3.88 -3.14 14.47
N GLU A 21 5.11 -2.65 14.60
CA GLU A 21 5.36 -1.30 15.05
C GLU A 21 5.04 -0.26 13.98
N PHE A 22 4.68 -0.70 12.79
CA PHE A 22 4.45 0.18 11.65
C PHE A 22 3.40 1.27 11.90
N PRO A 23 2.20 0.94 12.46
CA PRO A 23 1.24 2.00 12.78
C PRO A 23 1.77 3.01 13.78
N VAL A 24 2.53 2.54 14.77
CA VAL A 24 3.12 3.43 15.78
C VAL A 24 4.10 4.39 15.12
N LEU A 25 4.92 3.89 14.19
CA LEU A 25 5.87 4.73 13.47
C LEU A 25 5.18 5.79 12.64
N LEU A 26 4.02 5.49 12.07
CA LEU A 26 3.26 6.46 11.29
C LEU A 26 2.81 7.65 12.16
N TYR A 27 2.41 7.38 13.39
CA TYR A 27 1.85 8.41 14.27
C TYR A 27 2.90 9.13 15.09
N GLU A 28 3.99 8.46 15.40
CA GLU A 28 5.03 9.01 16.28
C GLU A 28 6.28 9.43 15.53
N TRP A 29 6.14 9.65 14.24
CA TRP A 29 7.26 10.02 13.38
C TRP A 29 8.09 11.18 13.95
N ARG A 30 7.42 12.20 14.45
CA ARG A 30 8.08 13.40 14.95
C ARG A 30 8.88 13.17 16.22
N ALA A 31 8.54 12.12 16.97
CA ALA A 31 9.26 11.79 18.20
C ALA A 31 10.57 11.05 17.94
N LEU A 32 10.79 10.57 16.70
CA LEU A 32 11.99 9.84 16.35
C LEU A 32 13.18 10.77 16.17
N SER A 33 14.37 10.29 16.53
CA SER A 33 15.61 11.00 16.24
C SER A 33 15.85 11.02 14.72
N GLU A 34 16.74 11.90 14.27
CA GLU A 34 17.10 11.94 12.85
C GLU A 34 17.68 10.62 12.39
N GLU A 35 18.50 9.99 13.22
CA GLU A 35 19.09 8.70 12.91
C GLU A 35 18.03 7.62 12.76
N SER A 36 17.09 7.57 13.69
CA SER A 36 15.98 6.59 13.62
C SER A 36 15.09 6.83 12.40
N ARG A 37 14.82 8.09 12.07
CA ARG A 37 14.04 8.41 10.88
C ARG A 37 14.75 7.93 9.62
N ALA A 38 16.06 8.12 9.54
CA ALA A 38 16.83 7.67 8.39
C ALA A 38 16.76 6.15 8.23
N GLU A 39 16.81 5.41 9.34
CA GLU A 39 16.68 3.96 9.32
C GLU A 39 15.30 3.53 8.82
N VAL A 40 14.25 4.18 9.30
CA VAL A 40 12.89 3.90 8.88
C VAL A 40 12.71 4.18 7.39
N ILE A 41 13.23 5.30 6.92
CA ILE A 41 13.17 5.66 5.50
C ILE A 41 13.87 4.60 4.65
N ALA A 42 15.04 4.14 5.08
CA ALA A 42 15.78 3.12 4.34
C ALA A 42 15.00 1.81 4.24
N VAL A 43 14.36 1.38 5.33
CA VAL A 43 13.52 0.18 5.31
C VAL A 43 12.31 0.37 4.40
N LYS A 44 11.67 1.53 4.51
CA LYS A 44 10.52 1.87 3.69
C LYS A 44 10.88 1.86 2.22
N ASP A 45 12.02 2.47 1.86
CA ASP A 45 12.46 2.52 0.47
C ASP A 45 12.72 1.13 -0.09
N ARG A 46 13.33 0.24 0.70
CA ARG A 46 13.55 -1.14 0.27
C ARG A 46 12.22 -1.88 0.06
N TYR A 47 11.27 -1.64 0.94
CA TYR A 47 9.96 -2.25 0.81
C TYR A 47 9.23 -1.75 -0.45
N GLU A 48 9.24 -0.44 -0.67
CA GLU A 48 8.57 0.15 -1.83
C GLU A 48 9.24 -0.28 -3.14
N ALA A 49 10.54 -0.55 -3.10
CA ALA A 49 11.26 -1.02 -4.28
C ALA A 49 10.73 -2.36 -4.80
N VAL A 50 10.13 -3.18 -3.92
CA VAL A 50 9.50 -4.44 -4.34
C VAL A 50 8.27 -4.17 -5.20
N TRP A 51 7.55 -3.09 -4.90
CA TRP A 51 6.32 -2.73 -5.62
C TRP A 51 6.60 -2.10 -6.98
N GLN A 52 7.72 -1.40 -7.14
CA GLN A 52 7.97 -0.60 -8.33
C GLN A 52 7.91 -1.38 -9.64
N PRO A 53 8.56 -2.56 -9.77
CA PRO A 53 8.46 -3.33 -11.00
C PRO A 53 7.03 -3.76 -11.31
N VAL A 54 6.25 -4.08 -10.28
CA VAL A 54 4.86 -4.51 -10.44
C VAL A 54 4.00 -3.35 -10.96
N LEU A 55 4.18 -2.16 -10.39
CA LEU A 55 3.46 -0.97 -10.86
C LEU A 55 3.82 -0.62 -12.29
N ARG A 56 5.09 -0.77 -12.64
CA ARG A 56 5.55 -0.50 -14.00
C ARG A 56 4.92 -1.47 -15.01
N GLU A 57 4.83 -2.74 -14.65
CA GLU A 57 4.18 -3.73 -15.50
C GLU A 57 2.70 -3.42 -15.70
N LEU A 58 2.02 -2.99 -14.63
CA LEU A 58 0.61 -2.63 -14.71
C LEU A 58 0.39 -1.42 -15.60
N LYS A 59 1.30 -0.45 -15.54
CA LYS A 59 1.20 0.71 -16.40
C LYS A 59 1.35 0.32 -17.86
N LYS A 60 2.33 -0.54 -18.16
CA LYS A 60 2.54 -1.03 -19.52
C LYS A 60 1.33 -1.79 -20.06
N ALA A 61 0.65 -2.51 -19.17
CA ALA A 61 -0.53 -3.28 -19.55
C ALA A 61 -1.80 -2.43 -19.65
N GLY A 62 -1.72 -1.13 -19.38
CA GLY A 62 -2.87 -0.26 -19.42
C GLY A 62 -3.80 -0.38 -18.21
N ARG A 63 -3.32 -1.04 -17.15
CA ARG A 63 -4.11 -1.28 -15.94
C ARG A 63 -3.87 -0.22 -14.86
N LEU A 64 -2.87 0.61 -15.03
CA LEU A 64 -2.52 1.66 -14.08
C LEU A 64 -2.17 2.91 -14.85
N GLY A 65 -2.77 4.04 -14.48
CA GLY A 65 -2.56 5.30 -15.21
C GLY A 65 -1.21 5.95 -14.95
N ASP A 66 -0.63 5.70 -13.78
CA ASP A 66 0.62 6.33 -13.38
C ASP A 66 1.38 5.38 -12.46
N ASP A 67 2.69 5.25 -12.64
CA ASP A 67 3.55 4.45 -11.79
C ASP A 67 4.62 5.27 -11.09
N GLY A 68 4.48 6.59 -11.08
CA GLY A 68 5.46 7.49 -10.51
C GLY A 68 5.36 7.66 -9.00
N LYS A 69 6.16 8.57 -8.48
CA LYS A 69 6.26 8.82 -7.04
C LYS A 69 4.92 9.22 -6.42
N VAL A 70 4.19 10.11 -7.07
CA VAL A 70 2.91 10.58 -6.53
C VAL A 70 1.89 9.44 -6.48
N ALA A 71 1.88 8.61 -7.52
CA ALA A 71 1.00 7.43 -7.54
C ALA A 71 1.30 6.50 -6.37
N ARG A 72 2.58 6.25 -6.09
CA ARG A 72 2.98 5.43 -4.96
C ARG A 72 2.56 6.05 -3.62
N LEU A 73 2.74 7.35 -3.47
CA LEU A 73 2.34 8.04 -2.25
C LEU A 73 0.85 7.95 -2.02
N LEU A 74 0.05 8.10 -3.07
CA LEU A 74 -1.40 7.97 -2.97
C LEU A 74 -1.81 6.54 -2.63
N LEU A 75 -1.18 5.57 -3.27
CA LEU A 75 -1.47 4.16 -3.02
C LEU A 75 -1.16 3.77 -1.58
N PHE A 76 0.05 4.05 -1.12
CA PHE A 76 0.44 3.70 0.24
C PHE A 76 -0.31 4.52 1.28
N GLY A 77 -0.60 5.78 0.97
CA GLY A 77 -1.41 6.61 1.86
C GLY A 77 -2.79 6.01 2.09
N ALA A 78 -3.43 5.56 1.02
CA ALA A 78 -4.74 4.94 1.12
C ALA A 78 -4.68 3.62 1.90
N LEU A 79 -3.73 2.76 1.59
CA LEU A 79 -3.61 1.47 2.27
C LEU A 79 -3.27 1.64 3.75
N ASN A 80 -2.34 2.53 4.07
CA ASN A 80 -1.94 2.75 5.45
C ASN A 80 -3.04 3.38 6.29
N TRP A 81 -3.89 4.20 5.68
CA TRP A 81 -4.99 4.85 6.39
C TRP A 81 -6.05 3.86 6.86
N VAL A 82 -6.09 2.66 6.29
CA VAL A 82 -7.04 1.61 6.70
C VAL A 82 -6.90 1.31 8.20
N VAL A 83 -5.70 1.46 8.76
CA VAL A 83 -5.46 1.27 10.20
C VAL A 83 -6.42 2.13 11.04
N GLN A 84 -6.81 3.31 10.53
CA GLN A 84 -7.65 4.25 11.27
C GLN A 84 -9.08 3.75 11.46
N TRP A 85 -9.61 3.03 10.48
CA TRP A 85 -11.02 2.67 10.50
C TRP A 85 -11.31 1.18 10.48
N TYR A 86 -10.29 0.34 10.33
CA TYR A 86 -10.51 -1.11 10.32
C TYR A 86 -10.91 -1.61 11.70
N ARG A 87 -11.93 -2.46 11.75
CA ARG A 87 -12.38 -3.10 12.99
C ARG A 87 -12.47 -4.60 12.79
N PRO A 88 -11.68 -5.39 13.53
CA PRO A 88 -11.81 -6.85 13.48
C PRO A 88 -13.24 -7.25 13.83
N GLY A 89 -13.83 -8.14 13.05
CA GLY A 89 -15.21 -8.55 13.25
C GLY A 89 -16.25 -7.54 12.79
N GLY A 90 -15.82 -6.44 12.17
CA GLY A 90 -16.74 -5.47 11.59
C GLY A 90 -17.31 -5.93 10.27
N GLY A 91 -17.98 -5.04 9.55
CA GLY A 91 -18.68 -5.37 8.32
C GLY A 91 -17.80 -5.79 7.15
N SER A 92 -16.52 -5.37 7.14
CA SER A 92 -15.61 -5.69 6.04
C SER A 92 -14.35 -6.35 6.57
N GLY A 93 -14.03 -7.52 6.04
CA GLY A 93 -12.78 -8.20 6.36
C GLY A 93 -11.63 -7.71 5.51
N ILE A 94 -10.43 -8.14 5.86
CA ILE A 94 -9.20 -7.72 5.16
C ILE A 94 -9.27 -8.07 3.68
N GLU A 95 -9.75 -9.26 3.33
CA GLU A 95 -9.84 -9.67 1.93
C GLU A 95 -10.78 -8.79 1.13
N GLN A 96 -11.90 -8.38 1.72
CA GLN A 96 -12.85 -7.48 1.05
C GLN A 96 -12.25 -6.10 0.85
N ILE A 97 -11.55 -5.60 1.85
CA ILE A 97 -10.88 -4.30 1.76
C ILE A 97 -9.81 -4.34 0.67
N ALA A 98 -9.03 -5.43 0.63
CA ALA A 98 -8.01 -5.60 -0.40
C ALA A 98 -8.61 -5.60 -1.79
N GLU A 99 -9.71 -6.33 -1.98
CA GLU A 99 -10.37 -6.38 -3.29
C GLU A 99 -10.90 -5.02 -3.73
N ARG A 100 -11.49 -4.27 -2.80
CA ARG A 100 -11.97 -2.93 -3.12
C ARG A 100 -10.84 -1.97 -3.46
N ALA A 101 -9.73 -2.06 -2.72
CA ALA A 101 -8.56 -1.23 -3.01
C ALA A 101 -8.02 -1.55 -4.41
N ILE A 102 -7.92 -2.82 -4.74
CA ILE A 102 -7.45 -3.26 -6.04
C ILE A 102 -8.33 -2.70 -7.15
N GLU A 103 -9.64 -2.81 -6.99
CA GLU A 103 -10.60 -2.28 -7.97
C GLU A 103 -10.46 -0.77 -8.16
N LEU A 104 -10.22 -0.05 -7.06
CA LEU A 104 -10.10 1.41 -7.12
C LEU A 104 -8.81 1.86 -7.80
N PHE A 105 -7.72 1.11 -7.63
CA PHE A 105 -6.43 1.50 -8.20
C PHE A 105 -6.24 1.05 -9.64
N LEU A 106 -6.87 -0.04 -10.05
CA LEU A 106 -6.68 -0.57 -11.39
C LEU A 106 -7.67 0.01 -12.38
N CYS A 107 -7.17 0.33 -13.57
CA CYS A 107 -8.02 0.75 -14.68
C CYS A 107 -8.51 -0.46 -15.45
N ASP A 108 -9.68 -0.32 -16.05
CA ASP A 108 -10.21 -1.34 -16.95
C ASP A 108 -9.42 -1.30 -18.25
N LYS A 109 -8.88 -2.45 -18.67
CA LYS A 109 -8.14 -2.56 -19.92
C LYS A 109 -8.96 -2.15 -21.14
N THR A 110 -10.27 -2.40 -21.09
CA THR A 110 -11.14 -2.10 -22.23
C THR A 110 -11.53 -0.64 -22.30
N ASP A 111 -11.26 0.11 -21.25
CA ASP A 111 -11.64 1.51 -21.18
C ASP A 111 -10.54 2.39 -21.79
N LYS A 112 -10.59 2.52 -23.09
CA LYS A 112 -9.65 3.34 -23.86
C LYS A 112 -10.30 4.64 -24.19
N ARG A 113 -9.82 5.71 -23.56
CA ARG A 113 -10.34 7.04 -23.81
C ARG A 113 -9.24 7.95 -24.31
#